data_18430d8c079c4d2f036b82d19efff500
#
_entry.id   18430d8c079c4d2f036b82d19efff500
#
_cell.length_a   1.000
_cell.length_b   1.000
_cell.length_c   1.000
_cell.angle_alpha   90.00
_cell.angle_beta   90.00
_cell.angle_gamma   90.00
#
_symmetry.space_group_name_H-M   'P 1'
#
loop_
_entity.id
_entity.type
_entity.pdbx_description
1 polymer ?
#
loop_
_entity_poly.entity_id
_entity_poly.type
_entity_poly.pdbx_seq_one_letter_code
_entity_poly.pdbx_strand_id
1 'polypeptide(L)'
;MELKNQKSDHVVIVTSDAEDASVKKFRFKSWMVWTAVIGMCVAVGVLLGYIAYEERLWNAANQKMNQTIEEYKATQDALAAENEALRMEVEGLNNKVVVLSDTITQLKMVEEELSETVNKIITPTLLPITGSATIEERLEPEPMSIFTAAEGAVVVATAGGTVVETGEDAEYGYKIVIDHGNGYKTIYRYQSNPLASIGDTVSQGGALFLIDEKDTKLGYQILKDDAFIVPA
;
A
#
# COMPACT_ATOMS: atom_id res chain seq x y z
N MET A 1 11.08 28.89 122.05
CA MET A 1 10.81 27.48 121.74
C MET A 1 10.57 27.46 120.25
N GLU A 2 11.62 27.18 119.42
CA GLU A 2 11.59 27.19 117.99
C GLU A 2 11.19 25.76 117.51
N LEU A 3 10.03 25.64 116.87
CA LEU A 3 9.64 24.40 116.19
C LEU A 3 10.35 24.40 114.85
N LYS A 4 11.42 23.63 114.79
CA LYS A 4 12.16 23.30 113.53
C LYS A 4 11.30 22.47 112.65
N ASN A 5 10.73 23.08 111.59
CA ASN A 5 9.95 22.38 110.55
C ASN A 5 10.92 21.57 109.69
N GLN A 6 11.01 20.26 110.02
CA GLN A 6 11.81 19.31 109.29
C GLN A 6 11.03 18.86 108.02
N LYS A 7 11.32 19.54 106.91
CA LYS A 7 10.81 19.16 105.61
C LYS A 7 11.28 17.78 105.26
N SER A 8 10.36 16.84 105.32
CA SER A 8 10.66 15.43 104.99
C SER A 8 10.91 15.29 103.46
N ASP A 9 12.21 15.09 103.13
CA ASP A 9 12.69 14.93 101.77
C ASP A 9 12.42 13.54 101.19
N HIS A 10 11.35 12.84 101.65
CA HIS A 10 11.05 11.48 101.22
C HIS A 10 9.57 11.37 100.84
N VAL A 11 9.35 10.74 99.62
CA VAL A 11 8.03 10.29 99.18
C VAL A 11 7.82 8.87 99.66
N VAL A 12 6.74 8.61 100.38
CA VAL A 12 6.38 7.28 100.86
C VAL A 12 5.18 6.72 100.09
N ILE A 13 5.40 5.67 99.29
CA ILE A 13 4.35 4.99 98.66
C ILE A 13 3.94 3.79 99.49
N VAL A 14 2.68 3.71 99.86
CA VAL A 14 2.11 2.63 100.69
C VAL A 14 1.25 1.77 99.74
N THR A 15 1.66 0.55 99.55
CA THR A 15 0.83 -0.46 98.81
C THR A 15 0.25 -1.46 99.84
N SER A 16 -1.05 -1.72 99.75
CA SER A 16 -1.70 -2.72 100.55
C SER A 16 -2.08 -3.89 99.59
N ASP A 17 -1.68 -5.09 99.88
CA ASP A 17 -2.15 -6.27 99.20
C ASP A 17 -3.42 -6.80 99.88
N ALA A 18 -4.45 -7.16 99.13
CA ALA A 18 -5.79 -7.47 99.64
C ALA A 18 -5.85 -8.80 100.38
N GLU A 19 -4.89 -9.70 100.25
CA GLU A 19 -4.89 -11.03 100.85
C GLU A 19 -3.95 -11.18 102.09
N ASP A 20 -3.00 -10.27 102.26
CA ASP A 20 -2.09 -10.35 103.39
C ASP A 20 -1.92 -8.97 104.03
N ALA A 21 -2.24 -8.83 105.30
CA ALA A 21 -2.27 -7.56 106.02
C ALA A 21 -0.84 -6.93 106.24
N SER A 22 0.10 -7.24 105.41
CA SER A 22 1.45 -6.73 105.41
C SER A 22 1.59 -5.42 104.61
N VAL A 23 1.67 -4.28 105.26
CA VAL A 23 1.86 -3.00 104.62
C VAL A 23 3.36 -2.88 104.28
N LYS A 24 3.74 -2.96 102.99
CA LYS A 24 5.08 -2.65 102.55
C LYS A 24 5.24 -1.14 102.29
N LYS A 25 6.07 -0.50 103.06
CA LYS A 25 6.41 0.97 102.93
C LYS A 25 7.68 1.11 102.14
N PHE A 26 7.63 1.65 100.95
CA PHE A 26 8.84 2.01 100.19
C PHE A 26 9.15 3.50 100.40
N ARG A 27 10.34 3.78 100.87
CA ARG A 27 10.81 5.18 101.08
C ARG A 27 11.81 5.53 99.97
N PHE A 28 11.38 6.44 99.09
CA PHE A 28 12.21 6.95 98.03
C PHE A 28 12.69 8.40 98.37
N LYS A 29 13.93 8.72 98.07
CA LYS A 29 14.46 10.06 98.21
C LYS A 29 13.81 10.93 97.13
N SER A 30 13.34 12.14 97.45
CA SER A 30 12.59 12.99 96.54
C SER A 30 13.27 13.20 95.18
N TRP A 31 14.62 13.30 95.21
CA TRP A 31 15.35 13.48 93.94
C TRP A 31 15.28 12.24 93.02
N MET A 32 15.15 11.01 93.57
CA MET A 32 15.01 9.79 92.74
C MET A 32 13.66 9.74 91.96
N VAL A 33 12.60 10.27 92.58
CA VAL A 33 11.30 10.37 91.90
C VAL A 33 11.37 11.40 90.76
N TRP A 34 12.02 12.50 90.96
CA TRP A 34 12.23 13.52 89.93
C TRP A 34 13.09 13.02 88.77
N THR A 35 14.17 12.29 89.04
CA THR A 35 15.01 11.68 87.98
C THR A 35 14.25 10.57 87.21
N ALA A 36 13.41 9.80 87.89
CA ALA A 36 12.57 8.82 87.22
C ALA A 36 11.51 9.48 86.29
N VAL A 37 10.90 10.60 86.75
CA VAL A 37 9.94 11.37 85.92
C VAL A 37 10.65 12.02 84.71
N ILE A 38 11.83 12.60 84.92
CA ILE A 38 12.61 13.19 83.81
C ILE A 38 13.01 12.06 82.81
N GLY A 39 13.50 10.95 83.29
CA GLY A 39 13.84 9.78 82.45
C GLY A 39 12.69 9.29 81.64
N MET A 40 11.48 9.22 82.25
CA MET A 40 10.26 8.82 81.57
C MET A 40 9.88 9.87 80.46
N CYS A 41 9.96 11.17 80.79
CA CYS A 41 9.69 12.23 79.78
C CYS A 41 10.66 12.17 78.61
N VAL A 42 11.96 11.91 78.85
CA VAL A 42 12.94 11.76 77.79
C VAL A 42 12.65 10.51 76.95
N ALA A 43 12.30 9.37 77.59
CA ALA A 43 11.94 8.16 76.87
C ALA A 43 10.70 8.34 75.99
N VAL A 44 9.66 9.01 76.48
CA VAL A 44 8.46 9.35 75.71
C VAL A 44 8.81 10.31 74.57
N GLY A 45 9.66 11.30 74.82
CA GLY A 45 10.12 12.24 73.77
C GLY A 45 10.88 11.56 72.64
N VAL A 46 11.77 10.60 73.00
CA VAL A 46 12.48 9.79 72.00
C VAL A 46 11.54 8.90 71.19
N LEU A 47 10.56 8.26 71.86
CA LEU A 47 9.54 7.43 71.20
C LEU A 47 8.69 8.25 70.23
N LEU A 48 8.21 9.41 70.64
CA LEU A 48 7.44 10.28 69.76
C LEU A 48 8.27 10.79 68.59
N GLY A 49 9.55 11.14 68.84
CA GLY A 49 10.49 11.52 67.77
C GLY A 49 10.73 10.40 66.77
N TYR A 50 10.84 9.16 67.24
CA TYR A 50 11.01 7.96 66.39
C TYR A 50 9.75 7.72 65.54
N ILE A 51 8.56 7.77 66.11
CA ILE A 51 7.30 7.65 65.39
C ILE A 51 7.16 8.73 64.32
N ALA A 52 7.43 9.99 64.66
CA ALA A 52 7.36 11.08 63.71
C ALA A 52 8.41 10.95 62.56
N TYR A 53 9.57 10.36 62.84
CA TYR A 53 10.58 10.06 61.83
C TYR A 53 10.11 8.92 60.89
N GLU A 54 9.56 7.86 61.41
CA GLU A 54 8.98 6.76 60.58
C GLU A 54 7.82 7.23 59.72
N GLU A 55 6.91 8.07 60.25
CA GLU A 55 5.82 8.64 59.45
C GLU A 55 6.35 9.49 58.28
N ARG A 56 7.40 10.26 58.48
CA ARG A 56 8.02 11.05 57.40
C ARG A 56 8.64 10.17 56.33
N LEU A 57 9.34 9.10 56.71
CA LEU A 57 9.90 8.12 55.77
C LEU A 57 8.83 7.39 55.00
N TRP A 58 7.78 6.94 55.68
CA TRP A 58 6.63 6.27 55.07
C TRP A 58 5.91 7.18 54.09
N ASN A 59 5.64 8.44 54.46
CA ASN A 59 4.97 9.38 53.58
C ASN A 59 5.84 9.72 52.33
N ALA A 60 7.16 9.87 52.50
CA ALA A 60 8.05 10.09 51.39
C ALA A 60 8.14 8.89 50.44
N ALA A 61 8.16 7.67 51.00
CA ALA A 61 8.13 6.43 50.18
C ALA A 61 6.82 6.25 49.45
N ASN A 62 5.69 6.49 50.10
CA ASN A 62 4.36 6.45 49.51
C ASN A 62 4.19 7.49 48.39
N GLN A 63 4.69 8.71 48.61
CA GLN A 63 4.63 9.76 47.59
C GLN A 63 5.42 9.40 46.34
N LYS A 64 6.65 8.86 46.51
CA LYS A 64 7.45 8.35 45.38
C LYS A 64 6.74 7.18 44.64
N MET A 65 6.20 6.25 45.40
CA MET A 65 5.47 5.13 44.80
C MET A 65 4.23 5.57 44.00
N ASN A 66 3.47 6.51 44.54
CA ASN A 66 2.30 7.08 43.83
C ASN A 66 2.73 7.84 42.56
N GLN A 67 3.80 8.64 42.64
CA GLN A 67 4.35 9.30 41.44
C GLN A 67 4.75 8.29 40.36
N THR A 68 5.46 7.22 40.75
CA THR A 68 5.87 6.17 39.82
C THR A 68 4.64 5.46 39.20
N ILE A 69 3.60 5.19 40.01
CA ILE A 69 2.35 4.59 39.51
C ILE A 69 1.63 5.51 38.51
N GLU A 70 1.61 6.81 38.77
CA GLU A 70 1.02 7.79 37.85
C GLU A 70 1.83 7.90 36.55
N GLU A 71 3.15 7.88 36.62
CA GLU A 71 4.03 7.86 35.44
C GLU A 71 3.81 6.58 34.60
N TYR A 72 3.71 5.41 35.26
CA TYR A 72 3.42 4.15 34.56
C TYR A 72 2.04 4.16 33.90
N LYS A 73 1.03 4.69 34.58
CA LYS A 73 -0.31 4.83 34.00
C LYS A 73 -0.31 5.76 32.79
N ALA A 74 0.33 6.93 32.92
CA ALA A 74 0.44 7.87 31.81
C ALA A 74 1.16 7.29 30.59
N THR A 75 2.25 6.52 30.82
CA THR A 75 2.94 5.80 29.74
C THR A 75 2.09 4.70 29.12
N GLN A 76 1.32 3.99 29.93
CA GLN A 76 0.42 2.95 29.47
C GLN A 76 -0.72 3.52 28.61
N ASP A 77 -1.30 4.63 29.05
CA ASP A 77 -2.36 5.33 28.31
C ASP A 77 -1.82 5.92 26.98
N ALA A 78 -0.62 6.51 27.01
CA ALA A 78 0.05 6.99 25.80
C ALA A 78 0.33 5.86 24.79
N LEU A 79 0.84 4.73 25.27
CA LEU A 79 1.12 3.56 24.44
C LEU A 79 -0.17 2.94 23.87
N ALA A 80 -1.27 2.94 24.65
CA ALA A 80 -2.58 2.49 24.17
C ALA A 80 -3.13 3.41 23.07
N ALA A 81 -2.99 4.72 23.23
CA ALA A 81 -3.39 5.70 22.21
C ALA A 81 -2.55 5.57 20.92
N GLU A 82 -1.23 5.37 21.04
CA GLU A 82 -0.36 5.13 19.89
C GLU A 82 -0.71 3.84 19.15
N ASN A 83 -0.98 2.76 19.88
CA ASN A 83 -1.42 1.49 19.29
C ASN A 83 -2.74 1.64 18.53
N GLU A 84 -3.70 2.40 19.05
CA GLU A 84 -4.96 2.65 18.37
C GLU A 84 -4.77 3.49 17.10
N ALA A 85 -3.92 4.52 17.17
CA ALA A 85 -3.57 5.32 16.00
C ALA A 85 -2.89 4.48 14.92
N LEU A 86 -1.93 3.63 15.29
CA LEU A 86 -1.28 2.71 14.35
C LEU A 86 -2.25 1.71 13.73
N ARG A 87 -3.23 1.20 14.49
CA ARG A 87 -4.26 0.31 13.95
C ARG A 87 -5.12 1.00 12.91
N MET A 88 -5.54 2.24 13.17
CA MET A 88 -6.30 3.02 12.18
C MET A 88 -5.47 3.32 10.93
N GLU A 89 -4.18 3.59 11.08
CA GLU A 89 -3.29 3.80 9.94
C GLU A 89 -3.14 2.51 9.10
N VAL A 90 -2.93 1.36 9.74
CA VAL A 90 -2.85 0.05 9.07
C VAL A 90 -4.15 -0.28 8.34
N GLU A 91 -5.31 -0.02 8.95
CA GLU A 91 -6.61 -0.22 8.30
C GLU A 91 -6.78 0.71 7.10
N GLY A 92 -6.40 1.99 7.24
CA GLY A 92 -6.40 2.95 6.14
C GLY A 92 -5.48 2.55 4.98
N LEU A 93 -4.28 2.04 5.28
CA LEU A 93 -3.35 1.52 4.29
C LEU A 93 -3.89 0.27 3.61
N ASN A 94 -4.48 -0.66 4.36
CA ASN A 94 -5.08 -1.87 3.81
C ASN A 94 -6.23 -1.56 2.84
N ASN A 95 -7.09 -0.60 3.19
CA ASN A 95 -8.16 -0.13 2.31
C ASN A 95 -7.60 0.48 1.01
N LYS A 96 -6.51 1.26 1.10
CA LYS A 96 -5.82 1.79 -0.10
C LYS A 96 -5.24 0.67 -0.97
N VAL A 97 -4.66 -0.37 -0.36
CA VAL A 97 -4.14 -1.54 -1.09
C VAL A 97 -5.26 -2.27 -1.84
N VAL A 98 -6.42 -2.47 -1.22
CA VAL A 98 -7.58 -3.09 -1.86
C VAL A 98 -8.03 -2.27 -3.08
N VAL A 99 -8.26 -0.95 -2.90
CA VAL A 99 -8.67 -0.06 -3.99
C VAL A 99 -7.64 -0.05 -5.13
N LEU A 100 -6.36 -0.02 -4.79
CA LEU A 100 -5.28 -0.03 -5.79
C LEU A 100 -5.26 -1.37 -6.56
N SER A 101 -5.45 -2.49 -5.88
CA SER A 101 -5.53 -3.82 -6.49
C SER A 101 -6.70 -3.92 -7.47
N ASP A 102 -7.88 -3.42 -7.08
CA ASP A 102 -9.05 -3.38 -7.95
C ASP A 102 -8.81 -2.50 -9.18
N THR A 103 -8.19 -1.33 -8.99
CA THR A 103 -7.84 -0.43 -10.09
C THR A 103 -6.85 -1.09 -11.06
N ILE A 104 -5.83 -1.77 -10.55
CA ILE A 104 -4.87 -2.50 -11.39
C ILE A 104 -5.56 -3.61 -12.18
N THR A 105 -6.51 -4.32 -11.56
CA THR A 105 -7.28 -5.38 -12.22
C THR A 105 -8.14 -4.81 -13.36
N GLN A 106 -8.82 -3.69 -13.11
CA GLN A 106 -9.60 -3.00 -14.14
C GLN A 106 -8.72 -2.49 -15.28
N LEU A 107 -7.56 -1.90 -14.97
CA LEU A 107 -6.63 -1.43 -16.00
C LEU A 107 -6.12 -2.56 -16.88
N LYS A 108 -5.81 -3.73 -16.31
CA LYS A 108 -5.42 -4.92 -17.08
C LYS A 108 -6.52 -5.40 -18.01
N MET A 109 -7.78 -5.42 -17.54
CA MET A 109 -8.91 -5.81 -18.39
C MET A 109 -9.08 -4.83 -19.57
N VAL A 110 -8.98 -3.53 -19.33
CA VAL A 110 -9.06 -2.51 -20.38
C VAL A 110 -7.89 -2.62 -21.35
N GLU A 111 -6.67 -2.87 -20.85
CA GLU A 111 -5.48 -3.08 -21.68
C GLU A 111 -5.65 -4.31 -22.59
N GLU A 112 -6.16 -5.42 -22.05
CA GLU A 112 -6.42 -6.65 -22.81
C GLU A 112 -7.49 -6.42 -23.90
N GLU A 113 -8.62 -5.78 -23.55
CA GLU A 113 -9.68 -5.45 -24.49
C GLU A 113 -9.19 -4.50 -25.61
N LEU A 114 -8.38 -3.48 -25.22
CA LEU A 114 -7.78 -2.57 -26.19
C LEU A 114 -6.80 -3.30 -27.10
N SER A 115 -5.96 -4.17 -26.55
CA SER A 115 -5.01 -4.98 -27.32
C SER A 115 -5.72 -5.89 -28.32
N GLU A 116 -6.80 -6.57 -27.89
CA GLU A 116 -7.61 -7.38 -28.81
C GLU A 116 -8.23 -6.54 -29.93
N THR A 117 -8.76 -5.36 -29.59
CA THR A 117 -9.38 -4.45 -30.56
C THR A 117 -8.33 -3.95 -31.56
N VAL A 118 -7.17 -3.51 -31.08
CA VAL A 118 -6.06 -3.09 -31.94
C VAL A 118 -5.61 -4.25 -32.83
N ASN A 119 -5.41 -5.45 -32.29
CA ASN A 119 -5.00 -6.61 -33.07
C ASN A 119 -6.02 -6.96 -34.19
N LYS A 120 -7.30 -6.81 -33.93
CA LYS A 120 -8.34 -7.01 -34.97
C LYS A 120 -8.23 -6.00 -36.13
N ILE A 121 -7.89 -4.74 -35.81
CA ILE A 121 -7.77 -3.67 -36.80
C ILE A 121 -6.49 -3.82 -37.64
N ILE A 122 -5.38 -4.24 -37.03
CA ILE A 122 -4.06 -4.32 -37.69
C ILE A 122 -3.78 -5.68 -38.31
N THR A 123 -4.60 -6.73 -38.02
CA THR A 123 -4.43 -8.03 -38.65
C THR A 123 -5.14 -8.05 -40.03
N PRO A 124 -4.44 -8.41 -41.10
CA PRO A 124 -5.03 -8.48 -42.45
C PRO A 124 -6.06 -9.60 -42.53
N THR A 125 -7.35 -9.25 -42.36
CA THR A 125 -8.46 -10.21 -42.36
C THR A 125 -9.53 -9.91 -43.42
N LEU A 126 -9.50 -8.72 -44.01
CA LEU A 126 -10.42 -8.33 -45.05
C LEU A 126 -9.89 -8.81 -46.44
N LEU A 127 -10.77 -9.11 -47.37
CA LEU A 127 -10.37 -9.32 -48.76
C LEU A 127 -9.85 -8.00 -49.37
N PRO A 128 -8.76 -8.03 -50.17
CA PRO A 128 -8.11 -6.83 -50.69
C PRO A 128 -8.92 -6.13 -51.79
N ILE A 129 -10.13 -6.61 -52.09
CA ILE A 129 -10.95 -6.12 -53.19
C ILE A 129 -12.42 -6.07 -52.83
N THR A 130 -13.13 -5.06 -53.32
CA THR A 130 -14.59 -4.97 -53.19
C THR A 130 -15.29 -5.72 -54.31
N GLY A 131 -16.46 -6.33 -54.02
CA GLY A 131 -17.26 -7.02 -55.00
C GLY A 131 -16.81 -8.45 -55.30
N SER A 132 -17.21 -8.99 -56.45
CA SER A 132 -16.87 -10.35 -56.85
C SER A 132 -15.57 -10.40 -57.62
N ALA A 133 -14.69 -11.28 -57.22
CA ALA A 133 -13.43 -11.52 -57.89
C ALA A 133 -13.14 -13.04 -57.99
N THR A 134 -12.37 -13.45 -58.95
CA THR A 134 -11.77 -14.78 -59.02
C THR A 134 -10.39 -14.72 -58.40
N ILE A 135 -9.99 -15.78 -57.68
CA ILE A 135 -8.70 -15.82 -56.96
C ILE A 135 -7.88 -16.95 -57.55
N GLU A 136 -6.65 -16.66 -57.90
CA GLU A 136 -5.61 -17.62 -58.26
C GLU A 136 -4.46 -17.50 -57.25
N GLU A 137 -3.95 -18.62 -56.78
CA GLU A 137 -2.79 -18.64 -55.88
C GLU A 137 -1.51 -18.95 -56.62
N ARG A 138 -0.49 -18.15 -56.43
CA ARG A 138 0.88 -18.40 -56.87
C ARG A 138 1.76 -18.61 -55.65
N LEU A 139 2.34 -19.79 -55.50
CA LEU A 139 3.12 -20.13 -54.31
C LEU A 139 4.62 -19.88 -54.50
N GLU A 140 5.12 -19.85 -55.72
CA GLU A 140 6.52 -19.66 -56.04
C GLU A 140 6.73 -18.49 -57.03
N PRO A 141 7.84 -17.71 -56.91
CA PRO A 141 8.89 -17.82 -55.91
C PRO A 141 8.48 -17.34 -54.51
N GLU A 142 7.45 -16.53 -54.39
CA GLU A 142 6.86 -15.97 -53.15
C GLU A 142 5.36 -16.12 -53.17
N PRO A 143 4.74 -16.56 -52.05
CA PRO A 143 3.27 -16.70 -51.98
C PRO A 143 2.57 -15.39 -52.34
N MET A 144 1.59 -15.47 -53.25
CA MET A 144 0.81 -14.33 -53.73
C MET A 144 -0.60 -14.80 -54.11
N SER A 145 -1.62 -14.08 -53.69
CA SER A 145 -2.97 -14.25 -54.20
C SER A 145 -3.21 -13.25 -55.33
N ILE A 146 -3.67 -13.73 -56.47
CA ILE A 146 -3.95 -12.93 -57.67
C ILE A 146 -5.47 -12.86 -57.81
N PHE A 147 -5.98 -11.64 -57.73
CA PHE A 147 -7.42 -11.37 -57.90
C PHE A 147 -7.70 -10.80 -59.27
N THR A 148 -8.69 -11.37 -59.96
CA THR A 148 -9.24 -10.79 -61.18
C THR A 148 -10.66 -10.30 -60.88
N ALA A 149 -10.90 -9.01 -61.03
CA ALA A 149 -12.16 -8.38 -60.63
C ALA A 149 -12.79 -7.63 -61.83
N ALA A 150 -14.06 -7.27 -61.63
CA ALA A 150 -14.79 -6.45 -62.58
C ALA A 150 -14.33 -4.98 -62.56
N GLU A 151 -14.47 -4.31 -63.69
CA GLU A 151 -14.31 -2.85 -63.77
C GLU A 151 -15.17 -2.11 -62.74
N GLY A 152 -14.64 -1.12 -62.09
CA GLY A 152 -15.29 -0.33 -61.02
C GLY A 152 -15.13 -0.91 -59.64
N ALA A 153 -14.54 -2.09 -59.47
CA ALA A 153 -14.15 -2.61 -58.17
C ALA A 153 -13.03 -1.73 -57.55
N VAL A 154 -12.92 -1.74 -56.25
CA VAL A 154 -11.90 -0.94 -55.52
C VAL A 154 -10.98 -1.91 -54.76
N VAL A 155 -9.68 -1.72 -54.93
CA VAL A 155 -8.67 -2.38 -54.09
C VAL A 155 -8.61 -1.65 -52.74
N VAL A 156 -8.78 -2.39 -51.68
CA VAL A 156 -8.89 -1.87 -50.34
C VAL A 156 -7.84 -2.46 -49.40
N ALA A 157 -7.44 -1.67 -48.43
CA ALA A 157 -6.55 -2.11 -47.35
C ALA A 157 -7.19 -3.23 -46.52
N THR A 158 -6.50 -4.35 -46.40
CA THR A 158 -7.01 -5.54 -45.65
C THR A 158 -6.99 -5.37 -44.15
N ALA A 159 -6.20 -4.41 -43.67
CA ALA A 159 -6.11 -3.96 -42.26
C ALA A 159 -5.76 -2.48 -42.21
N GLY A 160 -5.93 -1.86 -41.05
CA GLY A 160 -5.45 -0.50 -40.78
C GLY A 160 -3.92 -0.48 -40.68
N GLY A 161 -3.29 0.61 -41.14
CA GLY A 161 -1.84 0.75 -41.09
C GLY A 161 -1.33 2.04 -41.73
N THR A 162 -0.02 2.11 -41.95
CA THR A 162 0.65 3.24 -42.59
C THR A 162 1.31 2.80 -43.87
N VAL A 163 1.16 3.58 -44.93
CA VAL A 163 1.82 3.31 -46.22
C VAL A 163 3.31 3.62 -46.05
N VAL A 164 4.14 2.58 -46.18
CA VAL A 164 5.60 2.70 -46.01
C VAL A 164 6.35 2.73 -47.34
N GLU A 165 5.74 2.22 -48.41
CA GLU A 165 6.34 2.26 -49.75
C GLU A 165 5.26 2.38 -50.82
N THR A 166 5.53 3.22 -51.81
CA THR A 166 4.80 3.23 -53.08
C THR A 166 5.80 3.36 -54.20
N GLY A 167 5.53 2.75 -55.36
CA GLY A 167 6.44 2.86 -56.48
C GLY A 167 6.01 1.99 -57.68
N GLU A 168 6.85 2.02 -58.73
CA GLU A 168 6.65 1.20 -59.92
C GLU A 168 6.96 -0.26 -59.61
N ASP A 169 6.18 -1.16 -60.19
CA ASP A 169 6.33 -2.61 -60.15
C ASP A 169 6.51 -3.15 -61.60
N ALA A 170 7.53 -3.96 -61.81
CA ALA A 170 7.87 -4.42 -63.14
C ALA A 170 6.81 -5.38 -63.77
N GLU A 171 6.06 -6.09 -62.96
CA GLU A 171 5.07 -7.07 -63.41
C GLU A 171 3.65 -6.47 -63.48
N TYR A 172 3.33 -5.62 -62.50
CA TYR A 172 1.97 -5.11 -62.30
C TYR A 172 1.78 -3.61 -62.56
N GLY A 173 2.85 -2.86 -62.76
CA GLY A 173 2.85 -1.41 -62.97
C GLY A 173 3.15 -0.62 -61.68
N TYR A 174 2.35 -0.72 -60.64
CA TYR A 174 2.53 -0.05 -59.36
C TYR A 174 2.38 -0.98 -58.17
N LYS A 175 3.02 -0.61 -57.08
CA LYS A 175 2.85 -1.28 -55.79
C LYS A 175 2.60 -0.29 -54.66
N ILE A 176 1.88 -0.71 -53.63
CA ILE A 176 1.75 -0.08 -52.32
C ILE A 176 2.15 -1.12 -51.28
N VAL A 177 2.94 -0.72 -50.31
CA VAL A 177 3.25 -1.52 -49.11
C VAL A 177 2.70 -0.79 -47.89
N ILE A 178 1.89 -1.52 -47.09
CA ILE A 178 1.31 -1.00 -45.85
C ILE A 178 1.91 -1.79 -44.69
N ASP A 179 2.45 -1.06 -43.73
CA ASP A 179 2.86 -1.59 -42.43
C ASP A 179 1.67 -1.47 -41.47
N HIS A 180 1.18 -2.59 -40.98
CA HIS A 180 0.03 -2.64 -40.06
C HIS A 180 0.47 -2.62 -38.58
N GLY A 181 1.78 -2.63 -38.32
CA GLY A 181 2.33 -2.87 -37.00
C GLY A 181 2.27 -4.38 -36.64
N ASN A 182 2.70 -4.72 -35.44
CA ASN A 182 2.72 -6.10 -34.96
C ASN A 182 3.34 -7.11 -35.92
N GLY A 183 4.31 -6.67 -36.76
CA GLY A 183 5.05 -7.47 -37.72
C GLY A 183 4.29 -7.81 -39.01
N TYR A 184 3.07 -7.34 -39.20
CA TYR A 184 2.35 -7.53 -40.46
C TYR A 184 2.62 -6.41 -41.44
N LYS A 185 2.90 -6.77 -42.70
CA LYS A 185 2.92 -5.89 -43.87
C LYS A 185 2.12 -6.53 -44.98
N THR A 186 1.44 -5.71 -45.79
CA THR A 186 0.74 -6.16 -46.99
C THR A 186 1.24 -5.41 -48.20
N ILE A 187 1.33 -6.12 -49.34
CA ILE A 187 1.75 -5.58 -50.62
C ILE A 187 0.61 -5.74 -51.60
N TYR A 188 0.23 -4.63 -52.21
CA TYR A 188 -0.77 -4.58 -53.29
C TYR A 188 -0.10 -4.13 -54.57
N ARG A 189 -0.28 -4.86 -55.66
CA ARG A 189 0.30 -4.56 -56.96
C ARG A 189 -0.82 -4.47 -58.00
N TYR A 190 -0.87 -3.31 -58.66
CA TYR A 190 -1.92 -3.08 -59.67
C TYR A 190 -1.40 -2.11 -60.73
N GLN A 191 -2.03 -2.12 -61.92
CA GLN A 191 -1.56 -1.36 -63.08
C GLN A 191 -1.80 0.17 -63.02
N SER A 192 -2.81 0.64 -62.26
CA SER A 192 -3.08 2.07 -62.14
C SER A 192 -2.34 2.73 -61.00
N ASN A 193 -2.29 4.04 -61.00
CA ASN A 193 -1.63 4.80 -59.94
C ASN A 193 -2.29 4.61 -58.58
N PRO A 194 -1.49 4.52 -57.51
CA PRO A 194 -2.01 4.45 -56.13
C PRO A 194 -2.82 5.67 -55.78
N LEU A 195 -3.88 5.49 -54.98
CA LEU A 195 -4.68 6.55 -54.40
C LEU A 195 -4.08 7.10 -53.08
N ALA A 196 -3.18 6.36 -52.48
CA ALA A 196 -2.51 6.72 -51.24
C ALA A 196 -1.01 6.93 -51.45
N SER A 197 -0.40 7.81 -50.66
CA SER A 197 1.02 8.19 -50.71
C SER A 197 1.79 7.68 -49.49
N ILE A 198 3.12 7.63 -49.60
CA ILE A 198 3.99 7.25 -48.50
C ILE A 198 3.74 8.17 -47.29
N GLY A 199 3.56 7.56 -46.11
CA GLY A 199 3.26 8.25 -44.86
C GLY A 199 1.77 8.40 -44.55
N ASP A 200 0.88 8.10 -45.50
CA ASP A 200 -0.57 8.15 -45.27
C ASP A 200 -1.00 7.01 -44.33
N THR A 201 -1.87 7.35 -43.39
CA THR A 201 -2.55 6.35 -42.54
C THR A 201 -3.83 5.88 -43.24
N VAL A 202 -3.97 4.59 -43.42
CA VAL A 202 -5.13 3.95 -44.04
C VAL A 202 -5.88 3.12 -42.99
N SER A 203 -7.20 3.21 -43.02
CA SER A 203 -8.05 2.33 -42.23
C SER A 203 -8.33 1.03 -43.00
N GLN A 204 -8.69 -0.04 -42.29
CA GLN A 204 -9.19 -1.26 -42.93
C GLN A 204 -10.37 -0.91 -43.84
N GLY A 205 -10.35 -1.41 -45.08
CA GLY A 205 -11.32 -1.04 -46.12
C GLY A 205 -11.04 0.29 -46.84
N GLY A 206 -9.96 1.01 -46.47
CA GLY A 206 -9.54 2.22 -47.19
C GLY A 206 -9.12 1.94 -48.61
N ALA A 207 -9.53 2.81 -49.58
CA ALA A 207 -9.26 2.62 -51.00
C ALA A 207 -7.76 2.85 -51.30
N LEU A 208 -7.17 1.93 -52.07
CA LEU A 208 -5.78 1.94 -52.51
C LEU A 208 -5.61 2.11 -54.00
N PHE A 209 -6.45 1.43 -54.81
CA PHE A 209 -6.51 1.52 -56.25
C PHE A 209 -7.94 1.41 -56.72
N LEU A 210 -8.25 2.03 -57.85
CA LEU A 210 -9.49 1.84 -58.56
C LEU A 210 -9.24 0.88 -59.75
N ILE A 211 -10.06 -0.15 -59.89
CA ILE A 211 -10.00 -1.05 -61.05
C ILE A 211 -10.72 -0.39 -62.22
N ASP A 212 -9.93 0.12 -63.14
CA ASP A 212 -10.38 0.91 -64.28
C ASP A 212 -10.57 0.09 -65.57
N GLU A 213 -10.05 -1.14 -65.60
CA GLU A 213 -10.17 -2.04 -66.75
C GLU A 213 -10.63 -3.41 -66.31
N LYS A 214 -11.46 -4.06 -67.14
CA LYS A 214 -11.95 -5.39 -66.96
C LYS A 214 -10.82 -6.42 -67.10
N ASP A 215 -10.92 -7.52 -66.33
CA ASP A 215 -10.03 -8.69 -66.37
C ASP A 215 -8.57 -8.37 -66.02
N THR A 216 -8.33 -7.27 -65.33
CA THR A 216 -7.00 -6.91 -64.82
C THR A 216 -6.70 -7.62 -63.51
N LYS A 217 -5.42 -7.88 -63.27
CA LYS A 217 -4.93 -8.66 -62.15
C LYS A 217 -4.39 -7.80 -61.04
N LEU A 218 -4.88 -8.03 -59.80
CA LEU A 218 -4.32 -7.47 -58.58
C LEU A 218 -3.44 -8.53 -57.93
N GLY A 219 -2.16 -8.25 -57.73
CA GLY A 219 -1.28 -9.06 -56.87
C GLY A 219 -1.38 -8.66 -55.42
N TYR A 220 -1.61 -9.61 -54.53
CA TYR A 220 -1.70 -9.36 -53.09
C TYR A 220 -0.81 -10.33 -52.31
N GLN A 221 0.02 -9.80 -51.42
CA GLN A 221 0.93 -10.56 -50.57
C GLN A 221 0.86 -10.08 -49.12
N ILE A 222 1.10 -10.99 -48.19
CA ILE A 222 1.20 -10.72 -46.77
C ILE A 222 2.60 -11.12 -46.28
N LEU A 223 3.22 -10.28 -45.52
CA LEU A 223 4.43 -10.61 -44.73
C LEU A 223 4.07 -10.63 -43.25
N LYS A 224 4.67 -11.57 -42.54
CA LYS A 224 4.69 -11.63 -41.10
C LYS A 224 6.16 -11.72 -40.66
N ASP A 225 6.62 -10.75 -39.86
CA ASP A 225 8.00 -10.65 -39.41
C ASP A 225 9.02 -10.73 -40.55
N ASP A 226 8.73 -9.99 -41.64
CA ASP A 226 9.49 -9.93 -42.91
C ASP A 226 9.54 -11.26 -43.71
N ALA A 227 8.76 -12.28 -43.35
CA ALA A 227 8.62 -13.51 -44.09
C ALA A 227 7.27 -13.53 -44.82
N PHE A 228 7.27 -13.90 -46.12
CA PHE A 228 6.04 -14.07 -46.86
C PHE A 228 5.23 -15.25 -46.32
N ILE A 229 3.94 -15.03 -46.15
CA ILE A 229 2.97 -16.06 -45.76
C ILE A 229 1.89 -16.19 -46.80
N VAL A 230 1.27 -17.37 -46.91
CA VAL A 230 0.16 -17.58 -47.80
C VAL A 230 -1.02 -16.72 -47.33
N PRO A 231 -1.55 -15.79 -48.17
CA PRO A 231 -2.75 -15.05 -47.81
C PRO A 231 -3.93 -16.01 -47.68
N ALA A 232 -4.62 -15.95 -46.52
CA ALA A 232 -5.75 -16.84 -46.21
C ALA A 232 -7.07 -16.26 -46.73
#